data_82241209c4425ad4d1c5ab2e88a52920
#
_entry.id   82241209c4425ad4d1c5ab2e88a52920
#
_cell.length_a   1.000
_cell.length_b   1.000
_cell.length_c   1.000
_cell.angle_alpha   90.00
_cell.angle_beta   90.00
_cell.angle_gamma   90.00
#
_symmetry.space_group_name_H-M   'P 1'
#
loop_
_entity.id
_entity.type
_entity.pdbx_description
1 polymer ?
#
loop_
_entity_poly.entity_id
_entity_poly.type
_entity_poly.pdbx_seq_one_letter_code
_entity_poly.pdbx_strand_id
1 'polypeptide(L)'
;EREIVKALAEKGVTSIQPDEYVTLSNKKTQLEASIKDLKRKTDKYKEKQNAVMIAISSLNEAWHEEYVLITKALEQINTAQSALKVEPQYKGDAEKFASKMDEVFKGQNIRKEYYKNIADKYADFGEIYKDLEAAAEQTKSKADVFIRLFNESLFELLSFQVPNSYKVTYHGKDLKQHSLGQRASAMML
;
A
#
# COMPACT_ATOMS: atom_id res chain seq x y z
N GLU A 1 -56.74 -8.87 -6.73
CA GLU A 1 -56.39 -10.02 -7.59
C GLU A 1 -56.56 -9.71 -9.07
N ARG A 2 -57.76 -9.22 -9.55
CA ARG A 2 -58.00 -8.96 -10.97
C ARG A 2 -57.10 -7.90 -11.60
N GLU A 3 -56.73 -6.84 -10.86
CA GLU A 3 -55.85 -5.77 -11.36
C GLU A 3 -54.39 -6.25 -11.51
N ILE A 4 -53.94 -7.12 -10.63
CA ILE A 4 -52.60 -7.71 -10.70
C ILE A 4 -52.47 -8.66 -11.87
N VAL A 5 -53.51 -9.48 -12.11
CA VAL A 5 -53.58 -10.40 -13.25
C VAL A 5 -53.57 -9.64 -14.55
N LYS A 6 -54.31 -8.48 -14.63
CA LYS A 6 -54.35 -7.63 -15.82
C LYS A 6 -53.00 -6.94 -16.09
N ALA A 7 -52.31 -6.44 -15.06
CA ALA A 7 -51.00 -5.81 -15.19
C ALA A 7 -49.90 -6.85 -15.57
N LEU A 8 -50.07 -8.11 -15.16
CA LEU A 8 -49.17 -9.21 -15.54
C LEU A 8 -49.41 -9.65 -16.98
N ALA A 9 -50.66 -9.74 -17.40
CA ALA A 9 -51.03 -10.05 -18.80
C ALA A 9 -50.53 -8.99 -19.79
N GLU A 10 -50.57 -7.70 -19.43
CA GLU A 10 -50.01 -6.61 -20.23
C GLU A 10 -48.46 -6.69 -20.36
N LYS A 11 -47.79 -7.39 -19.45
CA LYS A 11 -46.33 -7.66 -19.49
C LYS A 11 -45.99 -9.03 -20.10
N GLY A 12 -46.92 -9.70 -20.74
CA GLY A 12 -46.72 -10.97 -21.43
C GLY A 12 -46.66 -12.18 -20.49
N VAL A 13 -47.04 -12.03 -19.22
CA VAL A 13 -47.08 -13.13 -18.24
C VAL A 13 -48.50 -13.70 -18.22
N THR A 14 -48.72 -14.81 -18.92
CA THR A 14 -50.06 -15.37 -19.16
C THR A 14 -50.58 -16.34 -18.07
N SER A 15 -49.73 -16.86 -17.20
CA SER A 15 -50.15 -17.55 -15.95
C SER A 15 -48.98 -17.63 -14.95
N ILE A 16 -49.19 -17.11 -13.74
CA ILE A 16 -48.34 -17.45 -12.61
C ILE A 16 -49.12 -18.37 -11.70
N GLN A 17 -48.63 -19.57 -11.46
CA GLN A 17 -49.22 -20.46 -10.46
C GLN A 17 -49.04 -19.80 -9.07
N PRO A 18 -50.05 -19.88 -8.15
CA PRO A 18 -49.95 -19.27 -6.82
C PRO A 18 -48.71 -19.69 -6.07
N ASP A 19 -48.24 -20.93 -6.21
CA ASP A 19 -47.03 -21.44 -5.55
C ASP A 19 -45.74 -20.83 -6.11
N GLU A 20 -45.69 -20.54 -7.42
CA GLU A 20 -44.56 -19.80 -8.03
C GLU A 20 -44.49 -18.35 -7.53
N TYR A 21 -45.64 -17.69 -7.38
CA TYR A 21 -45.71 -16.32 -6.85
C TYR A 21 -45.19 -16.28 -5.40
N VAL A 22 -45.63 -17.22 -4.54
CA VAL A 22 -45.14 -17.31 -3.15
C VAL A 22 -43.64 -17.57 -3.12
N THR A 23 -43.15 -18.48 -3.96
CA THR A 23 -41.72 -18.80 -4.04
C THR A 23 -40.89 -17.58 -4.49
N LEU A 24 -41.32 -16.87 -5.52
CA LEU A 24 -40.65 -15.66 -6.01
C LEU A 24 -40.71 -14.52 -5.00
N SER A 25 -41.85 -14.34 -4.31
CA SER A 25 -42.00 -13.33 -3.23
C SER A 25 -41.05 -13.61 -2.07
N ASN A 26 -40.95 -14.86 -1.62
CA ASN A 26 -40.01 -15.26 -0.58
C ASN A 26 -38.56 -15.04 -1.02
N LYS A 27 -38.21 -15.42 -2.25
CA LYS A 27 -36.87 -15.22 -2.81
C LYS A 27 -36.52 -13.70 -2.92
N LYS A 28 -37.47 -12.87 -3.34
CA LYS A 28 -37.31 -11.42 -3.36
C LYS A 28 -37.00 -10.89 -1.96
N THR A 29 -37.78 -11.25 -0.95
CA THR A 29 -37.58 -10.80 0.44
C THR A 29 -36.21 -11.24 0.99
N GLN A 30 -35.77 -12.47 0.68
CA GLN A 30 -34.43 -12.98 1.07
C GLN A 30 -33.32 -12.18 0.38
N LEU A 31 -33.46 -11.89 -0.91
CA LEU A 31 -32.48 -11.09 -1.67
C LEU A 31 -32.40 -9.66 -1.15
N GLU A 32 -33.55 -9.03 -0.85
CA GLU A 32 -33.60 -7.67 -0.27
C GLU A 32 -32.90 -7.63 1.11
N ALA A 33 -33.11 -8.63 1.96
CA ALA A 33 -32.42 -8.77 3.24
C ALA A 33 -30.89 -8.94 3.05
N SER A 34 -30.50 -9.78 2.08
CA SER A 34 -29.07 -10.01 1.74
C SER A 34 -28.41 -8.74 1.20
N ILE A 35 -29.06 -8.00 0.34
CA ILE A 35 -28.59 -6.71 -0.19
C ILE A 35 -28.40 -5.70 0.96
N LYS A 36 -29.34 -5.61 1.88
CA LYS A 36 -29.24 -4.74 3.05
C LYS A 36 -28.06 -5.10 3.95
N ASP A 37 -27.84 -6.39 4.21
CA ASP A 37 -26.71 -6.86 5.02
C ASP A 37 -25.36 -6.59 4.33
N LEU A 38 -25.27 -6.85 3.01
CA LEU A 38 -24.09 -6.54 2.21
C LEU A 38 -23.76 -5.05 2.21
N LYS A 39 -24.75 -4.17 2.04
CA LYS A 39 -24.55 -2.72 2.13
C LYS A 39 -23.97 -2.33 3.49
N ARG A 40 -24.57 -2.82 4.60
CA ARG A 40 -24.06 -2.55 5.94
C ARG A 40 -22.61 -3.03 6.14
N LYS A 41 -22.26 -4.20 5.59
CA LYS A 41 -20.88 -4.73 5.64
C LYS A 41 -19.92 -3.86 4.84
N THR A 42 -20.35 -3.41 3.67
CA THR A 42 -19.56 -2.51 2.82
C THR A 42 -19.29 -1.16 3.50
N ASP A 43 -20.30 -0.57 4.15
CA ASP A 43 -20.14 0.69 4.87
C ASP A 43 -19.16 0.54 6.04
N LYS A 44 -19.30 -0.52 6.84
CA LYS A 44 -18.35 -0.83 7.92
C LYS A 44 -16.92 -1.08 7.42
N TYR A 45 -16.79 -1.71 6.26
CA TYR A 45 -15.48 -1.92 5.64
C TYR A 45 -14.83 -0.58 5.27
N LYS A 46 -15.60 0.32 4.63
CA LYS A 46 -15.12 1.67 4.29
C LYS A 46 -14.71 2.48 5.50
N GLU A 47 -15.50 2.44 6.59
CA GLU A 47 -15.16 3.10 7.85
C GLU A 47 -13.81 2.60 8.39
N LYS A 48 -13.61 1.27 8.42
CA LYS A 48 -12.34 0.68 8.88
C LYS A 48 -11.17 1.04 7.97
N GLN A 49 -11.38 1.01 6.66
CA GLN A 49 -10.36 1.41 5.70
C GLN A 49 -9.95 2.87 5.91
N ASN A 50 -10.91 3.77 6.12
CA ASN A 50 -10.62 5.18 6.41
C ASN A 50 -9.84 5.33 7.72
N ALA A 51 -10.19 4.58 8.77
CA ALA A 51 -9.46 4.62 10.04
C ALA A 51 -8.00 4.17 9.87
N VAL A 52 -7.76 3.11 9.08
CA VAL A 52 -6.40 2.66 8.73
C VAL A 52 -5.64 3.74 7.97
N MET A 53 -6.29 4.40 6.99
CA MET A 53 -5.67 5.48 6.22
C MET A 53 -5.27 6.67 7.10
N ILE A 54 -6.11 7.05 8.06
CA ILE A 54 -5.78 8.12 9.02
C ILE A 54 -4.58 7.72 9.88
N ALA A 55 -4.55 6.49 10.40
CA ALA A 55 -3.44 6.00 11.20
C ALA A 55 -2.11 5.97 10.41
N ILE A 56 -2.14 5.52 9.14
CA ILE A 56 -0.97 5.55 8.25
C ILE A 56 -0.49 6.98 8.04
N SER A 57 -1.41 7.94 7.83
CA SER A 57 -1.04 9.35 7.64
C SER A 57 -0.32 9.90 8.87
N SER A 58 -0.89 9.69 10.06
CA SER A 58 -0.26 10.15 11.32
C SER A 58 1.10 9.50 11.57
N LEU A 59 1.26 8.22 11.24
CA LEU A 59 2.53 7.51 11.36
C LEU A 59 3.58 8.09 10.40
N ASN A 60 3.18 8.35 9.15
CA ASN A 60 4.06 8.97 8.16
C ASN A 60 4.45 10.40 8.53
N GLU A 61 3.54 11.17 9.13
CA GLU A 61 3.84 12.51 9.67
C GLU A 61 4.91 12.44 10.77
N ALA A 62 4.80 11.51 11.72
CA ALA A 62 5.80 11.32 12.77
C ALA A 62 7.18 10.92 12.19
N TRP A 63 7.24 10.03 11.21
CA TRP A 63 8.49 9.68 10.52
C TRP A 63 9.08 10.85 9.73
N HIS A 64 8.22 11.67 9.14
CA HIS A 64 8.67 12.87 8.43
C HIS A 64 9.23 13.92 9.40
N GLU A 65 8.62 14.12 10.57
CA GLU A 65 9.15 15.01 11.61
C GLU A 65 10.54 14.55 12.09
N GLU A 66 10.73 13.23 12.31
CA GLU A 66 12.05 12.67 12.62
C GLU A 66 13.07 12.99 11.51
N TYR A 67 12.70 12.76 10.24
CA TYR A 67 13.56 13.08 9.11
C TYR A 67 13.94 14.56 9.06
N VAL A 68 13.00 15.47 9.32
CA VAL A 68 13.25 16.92 9.35
C VAL A 68 14.26 17.29 10.45
N LEU A 69 14.16 16.66 11.64
CA LEU A 69 15.12 16.87 12.72
C LEU A 69 16.53 16.39 12.34
N ILE A 70 16.64 15.21 11.74
CA ILE A 70 17.91 14.66 11.23
C ILE A 70 18.50 15.61 10.16
N THR A 71 17.68 16.07 9.22
CA THR A 71 18.12 16.98 8.15
C THR A 71 18.69 18.28 8.73
N LYS A 72 18.02 18.90 9.70
CA LYS A 72 18.51 20.11 10.38
C LYS A 72 19.85 19.87 11.10
N ALA A 73 19.99 18.73 11.76
CA ALA A 73 21.26 18.38 12.40
C ALA A 73 22.40 18.20 11.39
N LEU A 74 22.11 17.54 10.26
CA LEU A 74 23.07 17.37 9.17
C LEU A 74 23.45 18.69 8.48
N GLU A 75 22.52 19.63 8.35
CA GLU A 75 22.81 20.96 7.83
C GLU A 75 23.84 21.72 8.70
N GLN A 76 23.73 21.59 10.02
CA GLN A 76 24.73 22.16 10.95
C GLN A 76 26.11 21.54 10.76
N ILE A 77 26.17 20.21 10.61
CA ILE A 77 27.42 19.50 10.34
C ILE A 77 28.00 19.91 8.98
N ASN A 78 27.16 19.94 7.94
CA ASN A 78 27.57 20.32 6.59
C ASN A 78 28.08 21.76 6.46
N THR A 79 27.63 22.66 7.34
CA THR A 79 28.12 24.04 7.40
C THR A 79 29.45 24.15 8.14
N ALA A 80 29.66 23.32 9.17
CA ALA A 80 30.93 23.27 9.91
C ALA A 80 32.05 22.60 9.11
N GLN A 81 31.73 21.67 8.21
CA GLN A 81 32.66 20.88 7.40
C GLN A 81 32.51 21.21 5.92
N SER A 82 33.47 21.94 5.36
CA SER A 82 33.39 22.34 3.93
C SER A 82 33.71 21.20 2.95
N ALA A 83 34.48 20.21 3.37
CA ALA A 83 34.97 19.12 2.50
C ALA A 83 34.00 17.93 2.42
N LEU A 84 33.35 17.58 3.52
CA LEU A 84 32.41 16.46 3.64
C LEU A 84 30.98 17.00 3.73
N LYS A 85 30.08 16.45 2.92
CA LYS A 85 28.65 16.74 2.98
C LYS A 85 27.84 15.48 3.02
N VAL A 86 26.81 15.44 3.87
CA VAL A 86 25.86 14.34 4.00
C VAL A 86 24.47 14.86 3.65
N GLU A 87 23.90 14.33 2.58
CA GLU A 87 22.56 14.68 2.10
C GLU A 87 21.62 13.51 2.39
N PRO A 88 20.62 13.69 3.29
CA PRO A 88 19.63 12.67 3.57
C PRO A 88 18.57 12.64 2.47
N GLN A 89 18.06 11.44 2.17
CA GLN A 89 16.90 11.25 1.31
C GLN A 89 15.83 10.50 2.08
N TYR A 90 14.66 11.12 2.21
CA TYR A 90 13.52 10.54 2.91
C TYR A 90 13.06 9.24 2.24
N LYS A 91 12.94 8.17 3.03
CA LYS A 91 12.55 6.83 2.53
C LYS A 91 13.38 6.36 1.33
N GLY A 92 14.66 6.75 1.27
CA GLY A 92 15.49 6.54 0.09
C GLY A 92 16.12 5.14 -0.02
N ASP A 93 15.97 4.24 0.97
CA ASP A 93 16.54 2.89 0.94
C ASP A 93 15.61 1.90 0.25
N ALA A 94 15.49 2.02 -1.08
CA ALA A 94 14.67 1.15 -1.91
C ALA A 94 15.11 -0.33 -1.83
N GLU A 95 16.40 -0.61 -1.54
CA GLU A 95 16.90 -1.98 -1.40
C GLU A 95 16.34 -2.64 -0.14
N LYS A 96 16.35 -1.94 1.00
CA LYS A 96 15.73 -2.45 2.22
C LYS A 96 14.21 -2.56 2.09
N PHE A 97 13.57 -1.64 1.40
CA PHE A 97 12.15 -1.71 1.11
C PHE A 97 11.79 -2.96 0.29
N ALA A 98 12.50 -3.21 -0.82
CA ALA A 98 12.34 -4.42 -1.62
C ALA A 98 12.67 -5.71 -0.83
N SER A 99 13.71 -5.66 0.03
CA SER A 99 14.10 -6.79 0.88
C SER A 99 13.03 -7.13 1.93
N LYS A 100 12.32 -6.13 2.47
CA LYS A 100 11.20 -6.36 3.38
C LYS A 100 10.06 -7.11 2.70
N MET A 101 9.75 -6.79 1.45
CA MET A 101 8.78 -7.55 0.66
C MET A 101 9.24 -9.00 0.43
N ASP A 102 10.52 -9.21 0.09
CA ASP A 102 11.09 -10.56 -0.08
C ASP A 102 11.06 -11.39 1.20
N GLU A 103 11.26 -10.76 2.36
CA GLU A 103 11.18 -11.39 3.67
C GLU A 103 9.74 -11.85 3.99
N VAL A 104 8.78 -10.92 3.90
CA VAL A 104 7.39 -11.17 4.28
C VAL A 104 6.70 -12.16 3.31
N PHE A 105 7.03 -12.07 2.01
CA PHE A 105 6.42 -12.91 0.98
C PHE A 105 7.28 -14.12 0.61
N LYS A 106 8.21 -14.50 1.48
CA LYS A 106 9.13 -15.63 1.27
C LYS A 106 8.38 -16.94 0.97
N GLY A 107 8.89 -17.68 -0.01
CA GLY A 107 8.35 -19.01 -0.37
C GLY A 107 7.18 -18.97 -1.35
N GLN A 108 6.72 -17.82 -1.81
CA GLN A 108 5.56 -17.69 -2.71
C GLN A 108 5.94 -17.63 -4.19
N ASN A 109 7.21 -17.83 -4.53
CA ASN A 109 7.73 -17.80 -5.90
C ASN A 109 7.45 -16.47 -6.64
N ILE A 110 7.47 -15.36 -5.91
CA ILE A 110 7.47 -14.02 -6.48
C ILE A 110 8.92 -13.63 -6.72
N ARG A 111 9.25 -13.17 -7.92
CA ARG A 111 10.62 -12.83 -8.28
C ARG A 111 11.06 -11.52 -7.62
N LYS A 112 12.32 -11.48 -7.14
CA LYS A 112 12.89 -10.29 -6.49
C LYS A 112 12.90 -9.04 -7.36
N GLU A 113 12.99 -9.20 -8.68
CA GLU A 113 12.92 -8.09 -9.63
C GLU A 113 11.58 -7.32 -9.54
N TYR A 114 10.48 -8.02 -9.23
CA TYR A 114 9.17 -7.37 -9.07
C TYR A 114 9.12 -6.50 -7.81
N TYR A 115 9.75 -6.94 -6.72
CA TYR A 115 9.84 -6.12 -5.51
C TYR A 115 10.68 -4.85 -5.74
N LYS A 116 11.74 -4.93 -6.55
CA LYS A 116 12.52 -3.75 -6.97
C LYS A 116 11.67 -2.79 -7.79
N ASN A 117 10.94 -3.29 -8.80
CA ASN A 117 10.06 -2.46 -9.61
C ASN A 117 8.96 -1.77 -8.77
N ILE A 118 8.44 -2.47 -7.76
CA ILE A 118 7.48 -1.88 -6.82
C ILE A 118 8.16 -0.81 -5.97
N ALA A 119 9.36 -1.07 -5.44
CA ALA A 119 10.11 -0.12 -4.62
C ALA A 119 10.59 1.11 -5.40
N ASP A 120 10.78 1.00 -6.72
CA ASP A 120 11.09 2.13 -7.60
C ASP A 120 9.86 3.03 -7.86
N LYS A 121 8.64 2.47 -7.74
CA LYS A 121 7.38 3.18 -8.01
C LYS A 121 6.72 3.75 -6.76
N TYR A 122 6.84 3.07 -5.63
CA TYR A 122 6.18 3.41 -4.37
C TYR A 122 7.22 3.68 -3.28
N ALA A 123 7.02 4.74 -2.51
CA ALA A 123 7.96 5.14 -1.45
C ALA A 123 7.81 4.31 -0.17
N ASP A 124 6.62 3.74 0.09
CA ASP A 124 6.32 2.94 1.27
C ASP A 124 5.11 2.01 1.09
N PHE A 125 4.84 1.19 2.11
CA PHE A 125 3.68 0.29 2.11
C PHE A 125 2.33 1.00 2.23
N GLY A 126 2.31 2.23 2.75
CA GLY A 126 1.09 3.05 2.80
C GLY A 126 0.66 3.51 1.40
N GLU A 127 1.62 3.82 0.52
CA GLU A 127 1.35 4.12 -0.88
C GLU A 127 0.87 2.86 -1.63
N ILE A 128 1.51 1.71 -1.39
CA ILE A 128 1.06 0.43 -1.95
C ILE A 128 -0.37 0.11 -1.49
N TYR A 129 -0.70 0.34 -0.21
CA TYR A 129 -2.04 0.09 0.32
C TYR A 129 -3.13 0.92 -0.37
N LYS A 130 -2.81 2.16 -0.76
CA LYS A 130 -3.73 3.04 -1.51
C LYS A 130 -3.99 2.55 -2.94
N ASP A 131 -3.02 1.90 -3.55
CA ASP A 131 -3.01 1.48 -4.96
C ASP A 131 -2.64 -0.02 -5.09
N LEU A 132 -3.21 -0.86 -4.19
CA LEU A 132 -2.80 -2.24 -4.01
C LEU A 132 -2.95 -3.09 -5.27
N GLU A 133 -4.00 -2.88 -6.04
CA GLU A 133 -4.26 -3.61 -7.29
C GLU A 133 -3.18 -3.28 -8.34
N ALA A 134 -2.87 -2.00 -8.55
CA ALA A 134 -1.84 -1.60 -9.50
C ALA A 134 -0.42 -1.96 -9.05
N ALA A 135 -0.15 -2.00 -7.74
CA ALA A 135 1.10 -2.53 -7.21
C ALA A 135 1.22 -4.05 -7.45
N ALA A 136 0.13 -4.80 -7.24
CA ALA A 136 0.07 -6.23 -7.47
C ALA A 136 0.29 -6.61 -8.96
N GLU A 137 -0.20 -5.81 -9.90
CA GLU A 137 0.01 -6.02 -11.34
C GLU A 137 1.49 -6.08 -11.72
N GLN A 138 2.39 -5.40 -10.96
CA GLN A 138 3.84 -5.50 -11.16
C GLN A 138 4.36 -6.94 -10.95
N THR A 139 3.64 -7.76 -10.19
CA THR A 139 3.98 -9.18 -9.96
C THR A 139 3.42 -10.12 -11.03
N LYS A 140 2.75 -9.59 -12.07
CA LYS A 140 2.18 -10.32 -13.21
C LYS A 140 1.22 -11.44 -12.77
N SER A 141 1.56 -12.69 -13.10
CA SER A 141 0.74 -13.86 -12.76
C SER A 141 0.61 -14.15 -11.26
N LYS A 142 1.23 -13.35 -10.39
CA LYS A 142 1.20 -13.48 -8.92
C LYS A 142 0.42 -12.36 -8.22
N ALA A 143 -0.34 -11.55 -8.96
CA ALA A 143 -1.09 -10.43 -8.42
C ALA A 143 -2.04 -10.82 -7.27
N ASP A 144 -2.86 -11.86 -7.46
CA ASP A 144 -3.78 -12.34 -6.41
C ASP A 144 -3.03 -12.84 -5.16
N VAL A 145 -1.89 -13.52 -5.37
CA VAL A 145 -1.04 -13.99 -4.26
C VAL A 145 -0.47 -12.81 -3.50
N PHE A 146 0.01 -11.79 -4.20
CA PHE A 146 0.54 -10.57 -3.60
C PHE A 146 -0.52 -9.83 -2.76
N ILE A 147 -1.73 -9.61 -3.31
CA ILE A 147 -2.84 -8.96 -2.61
C ILE A 147 -3.21 -9.73 -1.34
N ARG A 148 -3.33 -11.05 -1.43
CA ARG A 148 -3.66 -11.90 -0.27
C ARG A 148 -2.62 -11.78 0.82
N LEU A 149 -1.34 -11.94 0.49
CA LEU A 149 -0.23 -11.87 1.45
C LEU A 149 -0.07 -10.47 2.06
N PHE A 150 -0.27 -9.43 1.25
CA PHE A 150 -0.26 -8.06 1.73
C PHE A 150 -1.33 -7.84 2.80
N ASN A 151 -2.56 -8.33 2.57
CA ASN A 151 -3.64 -8.23 3.55
C ASN A 151 -3.41 -9.10 4.79
N GLU A 152 -2.81 -10.29 4.64
CA GLU A 152 -2.46 -11.17 5.76
C GLU A 152 -1.36 -10.56 6.66
N SER A 153 -0.43 -9.79 6.08
CA SER A 153 0.68 -9.14 6.77
C SER A 153 0.50 -7.63 6.94
N LEU A 154 -0.73 -7.14 6.82
CA LEU A 154 -1.05 -5.71 6.72
C LEU A 154 -0.41 -4.88 7.84
N PHE A 155 -0.54 -5.30 9.10
CA PHE A 155 0.02 -4.56 10.23
C PHE A 155 1.55 -4.48 10.17
N GLU A 156 2.21 -5.59 9.89
CA GLU A 156 3.67 -5.66 9.79
C GLU A 156 4.20 -4.74 8.67
N LEU A 157 3.54 -4.78 7.50
CA LEU A 157 3.94 -3.97 6.36
C LEU A 157 3.69 -2.47 6.61
N LEU A 158 2.50 -2.10 7.07
CA LEU A 158 2.15 -0.69 7.28
C LEU A 158 2.91 -0.03 8.44
N SER A 159 3.39 -0.82 9.41
CA SER A 159 4.25 -0.32 10.50
C SER A 159 5.74 -0.31 10.17
N PHE A 160 6.14 -0.78 8.98
CA PHE A 160 7.52 -0.75 8.56
C PHE A 160 7.92 0.63 8.06
N GLN A 161 8.86 1.28 8.76
CA GLN A 161 9.48 2.51 8.31
C GLN A 161 10.54 2.19 7.24
N VAL A 162 10.30 2.63 6.00
CA VAL A 162 11.33 2.57 4.96
C VAL A 162 12.48 3.48 5.39
N PRO A 163 13.72 2.95 5.52
CA PRO A 163 14.83 3.74 6.02
C PRO A 163 15.19 4.90 5.07
N ASN A 164 15.65 6.00 5.66
CA ASN A 164 16.26 7.07 4.89
C ASN A 164 17.58 6.60 4.31
N SER A 165 17.92 7.04 3.10
CA SER A 165 19.26 6.87 2.56
C SER A 165 20.07 8.15 2.73
N TYR A 166 21.40 8.01 2.67
CA TYR A 166 22.31 9.13 2.86
C TYR A 166 23.34 9.14 1.74
N LYS A 167 23.40 10.25 1.02
CA LYS A 167 24.44 10.48 0.03
C LYS A 167 25.57 11.24 0.68
N VAL A 168 26.76 10.66 0.68
CA VAL A 168 27.95 11.29 1.23
C VAL A 168 28.83 11.77 0.08
N THR A 169 29.13 13.05 0.04
CA THR A 169 30.04 13.66 -0.93
C THR A 169 31.29 14.21 -0.22
N TYR A 170 32.45 14.08 -0.87
CA TYR A 170 33.71 14.63 -0.39
C TYR A 170 34.32 15.47 -1.51
N HIS A 171 34.62 16.76 -1.20
CA HIS A 171 35.02 17.75 -2.19
C HIS A 171 34.10 17.79 -3.42
N GLY A 172 32.78 17.69 -3.22
CA GLY A 172 31.76 17.77 -4.26
C GLY A 172 31.59 16.51 -5.14
N LYS A 173 32.32 15.43 -4.85
CA LYS A 173 32.17 14.15 -5.55
C LYS A 173 31.64 13.07 -4.62
N ASP A 174 30.84 12.13 -5.15
CA ASP A 174 30.35 11.00 -4.39
C ASP A 174 31.51 10.26 -3.73
N LEU A 175 31.39 9.94 -2.43
CA LEU A 175 32.45 9.27 -1.67
C LEU A 175 32.82 7.91 -2.30
N LYS A 176 31.90 7.23 -2.95
CA LYS A 176 32.13 5.95 -3.64
C LYS A 176 33.10 6.09 -4.83
N GLN A 177 33.22 7.27 -5.41
CA GLN A 177 34.10 7.56 -6.58
C GLN A 177 35.53 7.90 -6.18
N HIS A 178 35.81 8.04 -4.89
CA HIS A 178 37.12 8.36 -4.37
C HIS A 178 37.98 7.10 -4.15
N SER A 179 39.31 7.28 -4.18
CA SER A 179 40.26 6.23 -3.85
C SER A 179 40.12 5.79 -2.38
N LEU A 180 40.62 4.60 -2.05
CA LEU A 180 40.58 4.06 -0.68
C LEU A 180 41.21 5.02 0.34
N GLY A 181 42.37 5.66 -0.02
CA GLY A 181 43.02 6.64 0.85
C GLY A 181 42.20 7.90 1.08
N GLN A 182 41.58 8.43 0.01
CA GLN A 182 40.69 9.59 0.11
C GLN A 182 39.45 9.29 0.95
N ARG A 183 38.86 8.10 0.79
CA ARG A 183 37.75 7.66 1.63
C ARG A 183 38.13 7.55 3.10
N ALA A 184 39.30 6.98 3.38
CA ALA A 184 39.83 6.90 4.74
C ALA A 184 40.04 8.31 5.35
N SER A 185 40.62 9.25 4.59
CA SER A 185 40.78 10.63 5.04
C SER A 185 39.44 11.34 5.31
N ALA A 186 38.44 11.10 4.47
CA ALA A 186 37.10 11.66 4.65
C ALA A 186 36.38 11.11 5.90
N MET A 187 36.68 9.89 6.34
CA MET A 187 36.12 9.28 7.55
C MET A 187 36.80 9.72 8.84
N MET A 188 37.94 10.41 8.75
CA MET A 188 38.67 10.94 9.92
C MET A 188 38.34 12.41 10.23
N LEU A 189 37.54 13.04 9.37
CA LEU A 189 37.04 14.42 9.54
C LEU A 189 35.76 14.46 10.34
#